data_30b70be1093b233162d4558aa9420aca
#
_entry.id   30b70be1093b233162d4558aa9420aca
#
_cell.length_a   1.000
_cell.length_b   1.000
_cell.length_c   1.000
_cell.angle_alpha   90.00
_cell.angle_beta   90.00
_cell.angle_gamma   90.00
#
_symmetry.space_group_name_H-M   'P 1'
#
loop_
_entity.id
_entity.type
_entity.pdbx_description
1 polymer ?
#
loop_
_entity_poly.entity_id
_entity_poly.type
_entity_poly.pdbx_seq_one_letter_code
_entity_poly.pdbx_strand_id
1 'polypeptide(L)'
;MRKYKGFYFKTKPWAHQLAALKYLMNRDYAGLYTDCGSGKSKIMLDLIYNRMFKCILIVCTNKACQNKVWETQVRLHADTASTVVLNLSGKDTHKKLHLLREKLSEDILGQKRVIVVCNYEGIWREPLASYLIRNAKRFDCIVCDESHRIKTPSSKVTRFLVRMGARVKCKYLVTGTPSSESPMDVYSQYKFLNPEIFGTNFSKFKEKYQNLDPYATARLGFPVLDKKQPYKNLDDLKEKMFSCAFKMDSVVQLPETQIVDYPFYLDNKTDELYYQLSTEGAIIYGDDFLTTENVLSSIIRKQQLTSGYLHLENDDGETHLERVSVQRRNILVQLLEDIPENEPVVVFAKFKKDLYSIRKVAERMGKSYSELSGREDTLQDWMKGKTQVIGVQITSGAESIDLTRARYCIYYSLTHSLASYEQSLKRCHRPGQTRPVTYMRIIARSNRVKTTIDEDIVYCLDRKKSVVEYLMKKD
;
A
#
# COMPACT_ATOMS: atom_id res chain seq x y z
N MET A 1 33.68 6.98 0.14
CA MET A 1 33.28 5.54 0.29
C MET A 1 34.38 4.77 1.01
N ARG A 2 34.02 3.93 1.99
CA ARG A 2 34.97 3.06 2.71
C ARG A 2 34.79 1.61 2.26
N LYS A 3 35.89 0.84 2.13
CA LYS A 3 35.83 -0.60 1.81
C LYS A 3 35.52 -1.41 3.07
N TYR A 4 34.51 -2.29 3.00
CA TYR A 4 34.14 -3.17 4.10
C TYR A 4 33.70 -4.53 3.53
N LYS A 5 34.32 -5.62 3.97
CA LYS A 5 34.06 -7.01 3.49
C LYS A 5 33.98 -7.14 1.96
N GLY A 6 34.89 -6.45 1.25
CA GLY A 6 34.98 -6.52 -0.21
C GLY A 6 34.17 -5.50 -0.99
N PHE A 7 33.28 -4.74 -0.33
CA PHE A 7 32.40 -3.76 -0.96
C PHE A 7 32.66 -2.32 -0.47
N TYR A 8 32.19 -1.35 -1.23
CA TYR A 8 32.33 0.08 -0.91
C TYR A 8 31.03 0.66 -0.34
N PHE A 9 31.12 1.38 0.78
CA PHE A 9 29.99 2.00 1.47
C PHE A 9 30.33 3.42 1.92
N LYS A 10 29.32 4.30 1.93
CA LYS A 10 29.41 5.59 2.64
C LYS A 10 29.08 5.43 4.11
N THR A 11 28.03 4.65 4.41
CA THR A 11 27.61 4.31 5.77
C THR A 11 27.73 2.80 5.99
N LYS A 12 28.18 2.37 7.17
CA LYS A 12 28.34 0.95 7.50
C LYS A 12 27.00 0.20 7.34
N PRO A 13 26.93 -0.89 6.60
CA PRO A 13 25.72 -1.68 6.47
C PRO A 13 25.46 -2.50 7.73
N TRP A 14 24.19 -2.76 8.00
CA TRP A 14 23.80 -3.79 8.96
C TRP A 14 24.06 -5.19 8.36
N ALA A 15 24.08 -6.22 9.21
CA ALA A 15 24.40 -7.58 8.76
C ALA A 15 23.46 -8.07 7.64
N HIS A 16 22.16 -7.85 7.79
CA HIS A 16 21.15 -8.21 6.79
C HIS A 16 21.28 -7.42 5.48
N GLN A 17 21.65 -6.14 5.55
CA GLN A 17 21.87 -5.31 4.37
C GLN A 17 23.06 -5.83 3.56
N LEU A 18 24.12 -6.27 4.26
CA LEU A 18 25.26 -6.89 3.62
C LEU A 18 24.91 -8.24 2.98
N ALA A 19 24.10 -9.07 3.65
CA ALA A 19 23.62 -10.34 3.10
C ALA A 19 22.77 -10.11 1.84
N ALA A 20 21.85 -9.15 1.88
CA ALA A 20 21.04 -8.76 0.72
C ALA A 20 21.91 -8.25 -0.44
N LEU A 21 22.89 -7.37 -0.15
CA LEU A 21 23.82 -6.88 -1.16
C LEU A 21 24.58 -8.03 -1.83
N LYS A 22 25.16 -8.95 -1.05
CA LYS A 22 25.87 -10.13 -1.58
C LYS A 22 24.98 -10.96 -2.51
N TYR A 23 23.72 -11.16 -2.14
CA TYR A 23 22.76 -11.90 -2.96
C TYR A 23 22.48 -11.19 -4.29
N LEU A 24 22.32 -9.86 -4.27
CA LEU A 24 21.98 -9.06 -5.44
C LEU A 24 23.16 -8.82 -6.39
N MET A 25 24.40 -8.83 -5.90
CA MET A 25 25.59 -8.49 -6.69
C MET A 25 25.76 -9.33 -7.96
N ASN A 26 25.41 -10.61 -7.89
CA ASN A 26 25.59 -11.57 -8.99
C ASN A 26 24.30 -11.83 -9.77
N ARG A 27 23.29 -10.96 -9.64
CA ARG A 27 21.99 -11.12 -10.29
C ARG A 27 21.62 -9.91 -11.12
N ASP A 28 21.24 -10.13 -12.37
CA ASP A 28 20.77 -9.07 -13.25
C ASP A 28 19.30 -8.73 -12.98
N TYR A 29 18.56 -9.65 -12.36
CA TYR A 29 17.20 -9.38 -11.90
C TYR A 29 16.94 -10.07 -10.57
N ALA A 30 16.26 -9.36 -9.67
CA ALA A 30 15.88 -9.92 -8.38
C ALA A 30 14.74 -9.14 -7.71
N GLY A 31 14.03 -9.84 -6.81
CA GLY A 31 13.16 -9.24 -5.80
C GLY A 31 13.94 -8.99 -4.49
N LEU A 32 13.76 -7.84 -3.88
CA LEU A 32 14.21 -7.51 -2.53
C LEU A 32 12.98 -7.34 -1.64
N TYR A 33 12.64 -8.41 -0.91
CA TYR A 33 11.45 -8.51 -0.08
C TYR A 33 11.82 -8.47 1.39
N THR A 34 11.90 -7.27 1.93
CA THR A 34 12.27 -7.04 3.32
C THR A 34 11.31 -6.03 3.95
N ASP A 35 11.11 -6.13 5.24
CA ASP A 35 10.16 -5.30 5.97
C ASP A 35 10.40 -3.79 5.86
N CYS A 36 9.38 -3.01 6.21
CA CYS A 36 9.52 -1.57 6.34
C CYS A 36 10.59 -1.23 7.39
N GLY A 37 11.43 -0.22 7.09
CA GLY A 37 12.50 0.18 8.00
C GLY A 37 13.78 -0.66 7.93
N SER A 38 13.84 -1.75 7.16
CA SER A 38 15.05 -2.57 6.95
C SER A 38 16.17 -1.88 6.15
N GLY A 39 15.88 -0.71 5.58
CA GLY A 39 16.85 0.06 4.76
C GLY A 39 16.94 -0.42 3.32
N LYS A 40 15.84 -0.85 2.71
CA LYS A 40 15.74 -1.25 1.29
C LYS A 40 16.41 -0.28 0.33
N SER A 41 16.14 1.02 0.49
CA SER A 41 16.71 2.08 -0.36
C SER A 41 18.24 2.14 -0.24
N LYS A 42 18.77 1.97 0.98
CA LYS A 42 20.23 1.87 1.21
C LYS A 42 20.83 0.66 0.51
N ILE A 43 20.21 -0.52 0.64
CA ILE A 43 20.68 -1.75 -0.04
C ILE A 43 20.76 -1.52 -1.55
N MET A 44 19.74 -0.89 -2.14
CA MET A 44 19.73 -0.59 -3.57
C MET A 44 20.81 0.43 -3.95
N LEU A 45 21.04 1.45 -3.15
CA LEU A 45 22.14 2.41 -3.39
C LEU A 45 23.49 1.73 -3.30
N ASP A 46 23.72 0.89 -2.27
CA ASP A 46 24.95 0.12 -2.14
C ASP A 46 25.17 -0.81 -3.35
N LEU A 47 24.11 -1.45 -3.87
CA LEU A 47 24.16 -2.26 -5.09
C LEU A 47 24.55 -1.41 -6.32
N ILE A 48 23.88 -0.28 -6.51
CA ILE A 48 24.11 0.66 -7.63
C ILE A 48 25.60 1.09 -7.66
N TYR A 49 26.14 1.38 -6.49
CA TYR A 49 27.54 1.81 -6.38
C TYR A 49 28.52 0.66 -6.61
N ASN A 50 28.29 -0.49 -6.03
CA ASN A 50 29.21 -1.63 -6.13
C ASN A 50 29.14 -2.33 -7.50
N ARG A 51 28.01 -2.29 -8.21
CA ARG A 51 27.89 -2.72 -9.62
C ARG A 51 28.34 -1.63 -10.61
N MET A 52 28.74 -0.46 -10.11
CA MET A 52 29.20 0.67 -10.92
C MET A 52 28.19 1.17 -11.96
N PHE A 53 26.90 1.01 -11.71
CA PHE A 53 25.85 1.52 -12.59
C PHE A 53 25.95 3.05 -12.72
N LYS A 54 25.82 3.55 -13.93
CA LYS A 54 25.95 4.98 -14.27
C LYS A 54 24.59 5.66 -14.48
N CYS A 55 23.64 4.99 -15.13
CA CYS A 55 22.32 5.52 -15.42
C CYS A 55 21.25 4.60 -14.86
N ILE A 56 20.47 5.09 -13.89
CA ILE A 56 19.51 4.31 -13.12
C ILE A 56 18.14 4.93 -13.22
N LEU A 57 17.10 4.12 -13.47
CA LEU A 57 15.71 4.53 -13.37
C LEU A 57 15.09 3.94 -12.11
N ILE A 58 14.64 4.82 -11.20
CA ILE A 58 13.90 4.43 -10.00
C ILE A 58 12.45 4.85 -10.18
N VAL A 59 11.55 3.89 -10.12
CA VAL A 59 10.10 4.13 -10.16
C VAL A 59 9.54 3.91 -8.77
N CYS A 60 8.92 4.93 -8.20
CA CYS A 60 8.41 4.88 -6.84
C CYS A 60 7.04 5.56 -6.73
N THR A 61 6.48 5.61 -5.53
CA THR A 61 5.18 6.25 -5.30
C THR A 61 5.26 7.77 -5.45
N ASN A 62 4.13 8.40 -5.76
CA ASN A 62 4.09 9.86 -5.90
C ASN A 62 4.53 10.58 -4.62
N LYS A 63 4.13 10.09 -3.44
CA LYS A 63 4.57 10.64 -2.15
C LYS A 63 6.06 10.50 -1.92
N ALA A 64 6.66 9.36 -2.29
CA ALA A 64 8.11 9.18 -2.19
C ALA A 64 8.88 10.19 -3.06
N CYS A 65 8.35 10.48 -4.25
CA CYS A 65 8.89 11.52 -5.13
C CYS A 65 8.73 12.93 -4.52
N GLN A 66 7.54 13.28 -4.05
CA GLN A 66 7.23 14.60 -3.46
C GLN A 66 8.07 14.87 -2.19
N ASN A 67 8.19 13.87 -1.33
CA ASN A 67 8.97 13.94 -0.10
C ASN A 67 10.49 13.78 -0.33
N LYS A 68 10.92 13.69 -1.60
CA LYS A 68 12.33 13.58 -1.99
C LYS A 68 13.07 12.45 -1.24
N VAL A 69 12.38 11.31 -1.07
CA VAL A 69 12.91 10.18 -0.29
C VAL A 69 14.23 9.70 -0.87
N TRP A 70 14.32 9.48 -2.18
CA TRP A 70 15.53 8.99 -2.83
C TRP A 70 16.66 10.00 -2.82
N GLU A 71 16.39 11.30 -2.96
CA GLU A 71 17.39 12.35 -2.82
C GLU A 71 17.99 12.39 -1.40
N THR A 72 17.13 12.20 -0.40
CA THR A 72 17.57 12.11 1.00
C THR A 72 18.42 10.87 1.24
N GLN A 73 18.01 9.72 0.72
CA GLN A 73 18.78 8.48 0.83
C GLN A 73 20.14 8.56 0.12
N VAL A 74 20.20 9.18 -1.07
CA VAL A 74 21.47 9.44 -1.78
C VAL A 74 22.38 10.34 -0.94
N ARG A 75 21.83 11.41 -0.34
CA ARG A 75 22.61 12.31 0.52
C ARG A 75 23.20 11.58 1.71
N LEU A 76 22.48 10.65 2.31
CA LEU A 76 22.92 9.89 3.49
C LEU A 76 23.90 8.78 3.12
N HIS A 77 23.64 8.02 2.06
CA HIS A 77 24.28 6.72 1.82
C HIS A 77 25.15 6.65 0.56
N ALA A 78 25.17 7.70 -0.27
CA ALA A 78 25.86 7.70 -1.55
C ALA A 78 26.84 8.88 -1.67
N ASP A 79 27.75 8.80 -2.64
CA ASP A 79 28.66 9.90 -2.98
C ASP A 79 27.92 10.96 -3.81
N THR A 80 27.61 12.08 -3.18
CA THR A 80 26.86 13.17 -3.80
C THR A 80 27.69 13.99 -4.79
N ALA A 81 29.01 13.98 -4.69
CA ALA A 81 29.88 14.71 -5.63
C ALA A 81 29.83 14.08 -7.03
N SER A 82 29.75 12.74 -7.08
CA SER A 82 29.72 11.97 -8.33
C SER A 82 28.31 11.55 -8.78
N THR A 83 27.23 11.99 -8.09
CA THR A 83 25.86 11.55 -8.36
C THR A 83 24.90 12.71 -8.54
N VAL A 84 24.14 12.67 -9.63
CA VAL A 84 23.03 13.58 -9.91
C VAL A 84 21.71 12.82 -9.71
N VAL A 85 20.81 13.36 -8.91
CA VAL A 85 19.45 12.83 -8.77
C VAL A 85 18.48 13.74 -9.54
N LEU A 86 17.79 13.16 -10.49
CA LEU A 86 16.83 13.85 -11.34
C LEU A 86 15.40 13.39 -10.97
N ASN A 87 14.75 14.12 -10.07
CA ASN A 87 13.36 13.86 -9.73
C ASN A 87 12.42 14.55 -10.73
N LEU A 88 11.60 13.73 -11.40
CA LEU A 88 10.67 14.15 -12.44
C LEU A 88 9.27 14.50 -11.91
N SER A 89 8.99 14.33 -10.61
CA SER A 89 7.67 14.65 -10.05
C SER A 89 7.39 16.17 -10.04
N GLY A 90 6.10 16.52 -10.06
CA GLY A 90 5.67 17.93 -9.95
C GLY A 90 6.02 18.81 -11.15
N LYS A 91 6.53 18.26 -12.25
CA LYS A 91 6.89 18.98 -13.46
C LYS A 91 5.97 18.59 -14.60
N ASP A 92 5.72 19.55 -15.52
CA ASP A 92 5.05 19.23 -16.79
C ASP A 92 5.93 18.34 -17.68
N THR A 93 5.31 17.72 -18.68
CA THR A 93 5.98 16.70 -19.49
C THR A 93 7.12 17.27 -20.34
N HIS A 94 7.01 18.53 -20.81
CA HIS A 94 8.06 19.16 -21.62
C HIS A 94 9.31 19.45 -20.77
N LYS A 95 9.13 19.96 -19.55
CA LYS A 95 10.23 20.16 -18.61
C LYS A 95 10.89 18.85 -18.23
N LYS A 96 10.12 17.76 -18.05
CA LYS A 96 10.68 16.40 -17.80
C LYS A 96 11.58 15.96 -18.94
N LEU A 97 11.13 16.13 -20.19
CA LEU A 97 11.91 15.74 -21.37
C LEU A 97 13.18 16.59 -21.54
N HIS A 98 13.08 17.89 -21.33
CA HIS A 98 14.24 18.78 -21.41
C HIS A 98 15.30 18.35 -20.39
N LEU A 99 14.93 18.18 -19.14
CA LEU A 99 15.84 17.72 -18.07
C LEU A 99 16.45 16.35 -18.37
N LEU A 100 15.66 15.41 -18.90
CA LEU A 100 16.18 14.09 -19.27
C LEU A 100 17.21 14.18 -20.41
N ARG A 101 16.94 14.99 -21.45
CA ARG A 101 17.89 15.19 -22.56
C ARG A 101 19.21 15.80 -22.08
N GLU A 102 19.12 16.79 -21.22
CA GLU A 102 20.30 17.45 -20.63
C GLU A 102 21.09 16.47 -19.75
N LYS A 103 20.46 15.81 -18.78
CA LYS A 103 21.14 15.01 -17.76
C LYS A 103 21.52 13.60 -18.22
N LEU A 104 20.94 13.10 -19.30
CA LEU A 104 21.33 11.85 -19.94
C LEU A 104 22.25 12.06 -21.16
N SER A 105 22.85 13.23 -21.30
CA SER A 105 23.88 13.46 -22.32
C SER A 105 25.14 12.62 -22.02
N GLU A 106 25.89 12.28 -23.06
CA GLU A 106 27.10 11.46 -22.92
C GLU A 106 28.15 12.14 -22.04
N ASP A 107 28.29 13.46 -22.13
CA ASP A 107 29.22 14.25 -21.30
C ASP A 107 28.92 14.10 -19.80
N ILE A 108 27.66 14.12 -19.40
CA ILE A 108 27.27 13.98 -17.99
C ILE A 108 27.42 12.53 -17.54
N LEU A 109 26.97 11.55 -18.33
CA LEU A 109 27.07 10.12 -18.00
C LEU A 109 28.53 9.65 -17.97
N GLY A 110 29.42 10.25 -18.74
CA GLY A 110 30.85 9.99 -18.67
C GLY A 110 31.45 10.39 -17.32
N GLN A 111 31.01 11.50 -16.74
CA GLN A 111 31.58 12.09 -15.52
C GLN A 111 30.82 11.70 -14.25
N LYS A 112 29.50 11.59 -14.30
CA LYS A 112 28.63 11.41 -13.13
C LYS A 112 27.68 10.24 -13.29
N ARG A 113 27.23 9.72 -12.15
CA ARG A 113 26.10 8.81 -12.07
C ARG A 113 24.82 9.62 -12.10
N VAL A 114 23.83 9.17 -12.86
CA VAL A 114 22.52 9.80 -12.95
C VAL A 114 21.45 8.84 -12.45
N ILE A 115 20.73 9.24 -11.40
CA ILE A 115 19.58 8.52 -10.84
C ILE A 115 18.33 9.30 -11.23
N VAL A 116 17.56 8.76 -12.15
CA VAL A 116 16.25 9.31 -12.55
C VAL A 116 15.18 8.74 -11.66
N VAL A 117 14.44 9.59 -10.94
CA VAL A 117 13.32 9.22 -10.07
C VAL A 117 12.01 9.67 -10.70
N CYS A 118 11.08 8.75 -10.89
CA CYS A 118 9.77 9.02 -11.48
C CYS A 118 8.66 8.27 -10.73
N ASN A 119 7.47 8.85 -10.69
CA ASN A 119 6.32 8.18 -10.07
C ASN A 119 5.59 7.25 -11.05
N TYR A 120 4.94 6.21 -10.51
CA TYR A 120 4.17 5.23 -11.29
C TYR A 120 3.07 5.85 -12.15
N GLU A 121 2.42 6.90 -11.66
CA GLU A 121 1.31 7.56 -12.34
C GLU A 121 1.74 8.40 -13.54
N GLY A 122 3.00 8.86 -13.55
CA GLY A 122 3.55 9.75 -14.57
C GLY A 122 4.40 9.08 -15.64
N ILE A 123 5.06 7.96 -15.32
CA ILE A 123 6.11 7.39 -16.17
C ILE A 123 5.63 6.88 -17.53
N TRP A 124 4.38 6.43 -17.61
CA TRP A 124 3.78 5.85 -18.80
C TRP A 124 3.06 6.86 -19.71
N ARG A 125 3.01 8.16 -19.31
CA ARG A 125 2.34 9.21 -20.06
C ARG A 125 3.22 9.71 -21.21
N GLU A 126 2.58 9.92 -22.36
CA GLU A 126 3.27 10.49 -23.52
C GLU A 126 3.55 12.00 -23.32
N PRO A 127 4.60 12.53 -23.92
CA PRO A 127 5.64 11.89 -24.74
C PRO A 127 6.81 11.29 -23.91
N LEU A 128 6.75 11.32 -22.57
CA LEU A 128 7.78 10.78 -21.68
C LEU A 128 8.00 9.28 -21.92
N ALA A 129 6.91 8.51 -22.02
CA ALA A 129 6.96 7.06 -22.22
C ALA A 129 7.73 6.69 -23.49
N SER A 130 7.44 7.34 -24.62
CA SER A 130 8.13 7.13 -25.89
C SER A 130 9.61 7.50 -25.80
N TYR A 131 9.94 8.57 -25.11
CA TYR A 131 11.35 8.96 -24.89
C TYR A 131 12.11 7.89 -24.09
N LEU A 132 11.56 7.44 -22.96
CA LEU A 132 12.20 6.43 -22.12
C LEU A 132 12.38 5.09 -22.86
N ILE A 133 11.39 4.64 -23.64
CA ILE A 133 11.49 3.41 -24.42
C ILE A 133 12.58 3.50 -25.49
N ARG A 134 12.68 4.63 -26.22
CA ARG A 134 13.72 4.83 -27.24
C ARG A 134 15.12 4.86 -26.64
N ASN A 135 15.24 5.39 -25.43
CA ASN A 135 16.53 5.52 -24.72
C ASN A 135 16.74 4.43 -23.66
N ALA A 136 15.98 3.34 -23.70
CA ALA A 136 16.00 2.30 -22.67
C ALA A 136 17.41 1.70 -22.48
N LYS A 137 18.16 1.52 -23.56
CA LYS A 137 19.54 0.97 -23.52
C LYS A 137 20.56 1.86 -22.77
N ARG A 138 20.23 3.12 -22.48
CA ARG A 138 21.08 4.01 -21.66
C ARG A 138 20.98 3.69 -20.18
N PHE A 139 19.92 3.03 -19.76
CA PHE A 139 19.72 2.65 -18.36
C PHE A 139 20.40 1.32 -18.05
N ASP A 140 21.34 1.33 -17.11
CA ASP A 140 21.98 0.12 -16.60
C ASP A 140 21.02 -0.73 -15.80
N CYS A 141 20.12 -0.08 -15.01
CA CYS A 141 19.09 -0.81 -14.28
C CYS A 141 17.82 -0.01 -14.07
N ILE A 142 16.74 -0.75 -13.80
CA ILE A 142 15.45 -0.22 -13.33
C ILE A 142 15.17 -0.78 -11.94
N VAL A 143 14.80 0.10 -11.01
CA VAL A 143 14.33 -0.24 -9.66
C VAL A 143 12.88 0.14 -9.53
N CYS A 144 12.00 -0.83 -9.26
CA CYS A 144 10.59 -0.60 -8.92
C CYS A 144 10.42 -0.64 -7.40
N ASP A 145 10.39 0.52 -6.77
CA ASP A 145 10.17 0.69 -5.32
C ASP A 145 8.67 0.62 -5.02
N GLU A 146 8.26 -0.14 -3.99
CA GLU A 146 6.87 -0.55 -3.75
C GLU A 146 6.25 -1.25 -4.98
N SER A 147 6.96 -2.28 -5.45
CA SER A 147 6.68 -2.97 -6.72
C SER A 147 5.29 -3.62 -6.82
N HIS A 148 4.57 -3.79 -5.71
CA HIS A 148 3.16 -4.20 -5.72
C HIS A 148 2.26 -3.23 -6.52
N ARG A 149 2.75 -2.02 -6.83
CA ARG A 149 2.06 -1.06 -7.73
C ARG A 149 1.93 -1.54 -9.17
N ILE A 150 2.72 -2.53 -9.58
CA ILE A 150 2.64 -3.16 -10.90
C ILE A 150 2.02 -4.56 -10.86
N LYS A 151 1.19 -4.85 -9.86
CA LYS A 151 0.52 -6.14 -9.70
C LYS A 151 -0.56 -6.44 -10.74
N THR A 152 -1.18 -5.42 -11.32
CA THR A 152 -2.30 -5.57 -12.27
C THR A 152 -1.82 -5.64 -13.70
N PRO A 153 -1.96 -6.79 -14.40
CA PRO A 153 -1.42 -6.97 -15.77
C PRO A 153 -1.97 -6.00 -16.81
N SER A 154 -3.24 -5.62 -16.68
CA SER A 154 -3.93 -4.73 -17.63
C SER A 154 -3.63 -3.25 -17.43
N SER A 155 -3.01 -2.85 -16.32
CA SER A 155 -2.75 -1.44 -16.04
C SER A 155 -1.74 -0.85 -17.02
N LYS A 156 -1.91 0.44 -17.36
CA LYS A 156 -1.03 1.16 -18.30
C LYS A 156 0.41 1.19 -17.80
N VAL A 157 0.62 1.40 -16.51
CA VAL A 157 1.95 1.44 -15.90
C VAL A 157 2.64 0.09 -15.95
N THR A 158 1.93 -1.00 -15.65
CA THR A 158 2.49 -2.35 -15.71
C THR A 158 2.91 -2.70 -17.13
N ARG A 159 2.05 -2.47 -18.13
CA ARG A 159 2.37 -2.72 -19.53
C ARG A 159 3.59 -1.90 -20.00
N PHE A 160 3.67 -0.65 -19.59
CA PHE A 160 4.81 0.20 -19.88
C PHE A 160 6.10 -0.36 -19.27
N LEU A 161 6.09 -0.68 -17.96
CA LEU A 161 7.29 -1.17 -17.26
C LEU A 161 7.73 -2.55 -17.73
N VAL A 162 6.81 -3.47 -18.05
CA VAL A 162 7.15 -4.75 -18.69
C VAL A 162 7.85 -4.53 -20.04
N ARG A 163 7.31 -3.61 -20.88
CA ARG A 163 7.93 -3.25 -22.18
C ARG A 163 9.30 -2.58 -22.00
N MET A 164 9.45 -1.73 -21.00
CA MET A 164 10.72 -1.09 -20.65
C MET A 164 11.73 -2.10 -20.13
N GLY A 165 11.30 -2.99 -19.21
CA GLY A 165 12.13 -4.04 -18.62
C GLY A 165 12.68 -5.04 -19.62
N ALA A 166 11.93 -5.31 -20.70
CA ALA A 166 12.43 -6.16 -21.80
C ALA A 166 13.64 -5.57 -22.55
N ARG A 167 13.96 -4.29 -22.34
CA ARG A 167 15.06 -3.57 -23.00
C ARG A 167 16.24 -3.24 -22.08
N VAL A 168 16.06 -3.38 -20.78
CA VAL A 168 17.05 -3.06 -19.76
C VAL A 168 17.51 -4.36 -19.09
N LYS A 169 18.81 -4.56 -19.00
CA LYS A 169 19.39 -5.81 -18.51
C LYS A 169 19.08 -6.01 -17.01
N CYS A 170 19.41 -5.03 -16.19
CA CYS A 170 19.28 -5.18 -14.75
C CYS A 170 17.97 -4.61 -14.23
N LYS A 171 17.21 -5.42 -13.45
CA LYS A 171 15.87 -5.09 -12.97
C LYS A 171 15.67 -5.55 -11.54
N TYR A 172 15.16 -4.65 -10.69
CA TYR A 172 14.96 -4.97 -9.28
C TYR A 172 13.58 -4.56 -8.82
N LEU A 173 12.91 -5.46 -8.11
CA LEU A 173 11.66 -5.22 -7.39
C LEU A 173 11.99 -4.99 -5.93
N VAL A 174 11.46 -3.93 -5.36
CA VAL A 174 11.68 -3.57 -3.96
C VAL A 174 10.34 -3.39 -3.27
N THR A 175 10.02 -4.24 -2.31
CA THR A 175 8.78 -4.12 -1.53
C THR A 175 8.82 -4.98 -0.28
N GLY A 176 8.04 -4.64 0.74
CA GLY A 176 7.81 -5.52 1.89
C GLY A 176 6.66 -6.52 1.67
N THR A 177 5.84 -6.30 0.63
CA THR A 177 4.61 -7.05 0.38
C THR A 177 4.41 -7.34 -1.11
N PRO A 178 5.18 -8.27 -1.71
CA PRO A 178 5.08 -8.58 -3.15
C PRO A 178 3.71 -9.17 -3.52
N SER A 179 3.12 -9.99 -2.64
CA SER A 179 1.75 -10.49 -2.73
C SER A 179 0.91 -9.71 -1.72
N SER A 180 0.24 -8.67 -2.17
CA SER A 180 -0.42 -7.71 -1.27
C SER A 180 -1.92 -7.97 -1.09
N GLU A 181 -2.56 -8.66 -2.03
CA GLU A 181 -3.99 -8.99 -1.98
C GLU A 181 -4.22 -10.48 -2.28
N SER A 182 -3.42 -11.04 -3.17
CA SER A 182 -3.55 -12.42 -3.61
C SER A 182 -2.25 -12.96 -4.21
N PRO A 183 -2.10 -14.29 -4.32
CA PRO A 183 -0.99 -14.90 -5.05
C PRO A 183 -0.84 -14.41 -6.49
N MET A 184 -1.93 -13.95 -7.09
CA MET A 184 -1.94 -13.45 -8.48
C MET A 184 -1.14 -12.15 -8.66
N ASP A 185 -0.93 -11.40 -7.59
CA ASP A 185 -0.22 -10.11 -7.59
C ASP A 185 1.24 -10.22 -8.06
N VAL A 186 1.84 -11.41 -7.94
CA VAL A 186 3.24 -11.62 -8.31
C VAL A 186 3.45 -11.75 -9.82
N TYR A 187 2.43 -12.19 -10.57
CA TYR A 187 2.57 -12.47 -12.00
C TYR A 187 3.21 -11.32 -12.79
N SER A 188 2.64 -10.14 -12.71
CA SER A 188 3.09 -8.98 -13.49
C SER A 188 4.45 -8.48 -13.03
N GLN A 189 4.72 -8.54 -11.74
CA GLN A 189 6.00 -8.18 -11.15
C GLN A 189 7.10 -9.09 -11.71
N TYR A 190 6.86 -10.40 -11.74
CA TYR A 190 7.81 -11.36 -12.28
C TYR A 190 7.91 -11.33 -13.80
N LYS A 191 6.82 -11.02 -14.50
CA LYS A 191 6.86 -10.75 -15.95
C LYS A 191 7.76 -9.53 -16.27
N PHE A 192 7.83 -8.53 -15.40
CA PHE A 192 8.79 -7.44 -15.52
C PHE A 192 10.22 -7.92 -15.27
N LEU A 193 10.48 -8.75 -14.27
CA LEU A 193 11.81 -9.30 -13.99
C LEU A 193 12.29 -10.22 -15.10
N ASN A 194 11.62 -11.35 -15.26
CA ASN A 194 11.86 -12.33 -16.30
C ASN A 194 10.57 -13.08 -16.60
N PRO A 195 10.00 -12.97 -17.83
CA PRO A 195 8.76 -13.65 -18.20
C PRO A 195 8.87 -15.17 -18.23
N GLU A 196 10.05 -15.77 -18.25
CA GLU A 196 10.23 -17.23 -18.26
C GLU A 196 9.81 -17.87 -16.93
N ILE A 197 9.83 -17.13 -15.82
CA ILE A 197 9.51 -17.65 -14.49
C ILE A 197 8.05 -18.12 -14.40
N PHE A 198 7.12 -17.28 -14.87
CA PHE A 198 5.67 -17.56 -14.81
C PHE A 198 4.98 -17.56 -16.19
N GLY A 199 5.75 -17.42 -17.26
CA GLY A 199 5.24 -17.32 -18.61
C GLY A 199 4.66 -15.96 -18.96
N THR A 200 4.23 -15.83 -20.22
CA THR A 200 3.74 -14.55 -20.77
C THR A 200 2.21 -14.43 -20.74
N ASN A 201 1.49 -15.53 -20.46
CA ASN A 201 0.02 -15.63 -20.51
C ASN A 201 -0.59 -15.66 -19.10
N PHE A 202 -1.30 -14.58 -18.73
CA PHE A 202 -1.92 -14.47 -17.40
C PHE A 202 -3.08 -15.46 -17.18
N SER A 203 -3.81 -15.83 -18.24
CA SER A 203 -4.90 -16.82 -18.12
C SER A 203 -4.35 -18.20 -17.75
N LYS A 204 -3.25 -18.63 -18.41
CA LYS A 204 -2.56 -19.88 -18.05
C LYS A 204 -2.00 -19.85 -16.63
N PHE A 205 -1.48 -18.69 -16.20
CA PHE A 205 -1.02 -18.50 -14.82
C PHE A 205 -2.19 -18.66 -13.83
N LYS A 206 -3.33 -18.02 -14.07
CA LYS A 206 -4.53 -18.18 -13.24
C LYS A 206 -5.00 -19.64 -13.19
N GLU A 207 -5.12 -20.30 -14.33
CA GLU A 207 -5.50 -21.71 -14.42
C GLU A 207 -4.59 -22.62 -13.58
N LYS A 208 -3.29 -22.35 -13.57
CA LYS A 208 -2.32 -23.11 -12.78
C LYS A 208 -2.46 -22.91 -11.28
N TYR A 209 -2.79 -21.70 -10.82
CA TYR A 209 -2.70 -21.33 -9.40
C TYR A 209 -4.04 -20.95 -8.74
N GLN A 210 -5.14 -20.87 -9.49
CA GLN A 210 -6.47 -20.63 -8.95
C GLN A 210 -7.34 -21.89 -9.01
N ASN A 211 -8.17 -22.08 -8.00
CA ASN A 211 -9.30 -22.99 -8.05
C ASN A 211 -10.57 -22.17 -8.31
N LEU A 212 -11.35 -22.65 -9.27
CA LEU A 212 -12.66 -22.09 -9.58
C LEU A 212 -13.75 -23.00 -9.00
N ASP A 213 -14.83 -22.38 -8.54
CA ASP A 213 -16.08 -23.05 -8.23
C ASP A 213 -16.82 -23.29 -9.57
N PRO A 214 -16.88 -24.54 -10.07
CA PRO A 214 -17.46 -24.80 -11.39
C PRO A 214 -18.97 -24.50 -11.40
N TYR A 215 -19.67 -24.75 -10.31
CA TYR A 215 -21.11 -24.52 -10.21
C TYR A 215 -21.44 -23.02 -10.17
N ALA A 216 -20.76 -22.27 -9.31
CA ALA A 216 -20.94 -20.83 -9.27
C ALA A 216 -20.50 -20.13 -10.56
N THR A 217 -19.42 -20.61 -11.19
CA THR A 217 -18.92 -20.10 -12.48
C THR A 217 -19.95 -20.35 -13.60
N ALA A 218 -20.53 -21.55 -13.70
CA ALA A 218 -21.54 -21.85 -14.69
C ALA A 218 -22.82 -21.03 -14.48
N ARG A 219 -23.25 -20.87 -13.23
CA ARG A 219 -24.45 -20.09 -12.87
C ARG A 219 -24.33 -18.59 -13.17
N LEU A 220 -23.15 -18.01 -12.92
CA LEU A 220 -22.91 -16.57 -13.04
C LEU A 220 -22.31 -16.13 -14.37
N GLY A 221 -21.85 -17.08 -15.20
CA GLY A 221 -21.26 -16.79 -16.52
C GLY A 221 -19.86 -16.15 -16.49
N PHE A 222 -19.22 -16.07 -15.32
CA PHE A 222 -17.84 -15.59 -15.17
C PHE A 222 -17.07 -16.40 -14.11
N PRO A 223 -15.72 -16.45 -14.18
CA PRO A 223 -14.91 -17.22 -13.25
C PRO A 223 -15.11 -16.83 -11.80
N VAL A 224 -15.55 -17.75 -10.95
CA VAL A 224 -15.73 -17.57 -9.52
C VAL A 224 -14.73 -18.47 -8.77
N LEU A 225 -13.97 -17.87 -7.85
CA LEU A 225 -13.02 -18.62 -7.03
C LEU A 225 -13.75 -19.54 -6.05
N ASP A 226 -13.19 -20.74 -5.86
CA ASP A 226 -13.65 -21.63 -4.79
C ASP A 226 -13.55 -20.94 -3.42
N LYS A 227 -14.65 -20.98 -2.66
CA LYS A 227 -14.72 -20.29 -1.35
C LYS A 227 -13.86 -20.95 -0.28
N LYS A 228 -13.65 -22.26 -0.34
CA LYS A 228 -12.89 -23.01 0.67
C LYS A 228 -11.40 -23.00 0.33
N GLN A 229 -11.05 -23.26 -0.91
CA GLN A 229 -9.68 -23.37 -1.38
C GLN A 229 -9.46 -22.58 -2.69
N PRO A 230 -9.38 -21.23 -2.63
CA PRO A 230 -9.32 -20.38 -3.82
C PRO A 230 -8.03 -20.53 -4.64
N TYR A 231 -6.97 -21.10 -4.05
CA TYR A 231 -5.66 -21.23 -4.67
C TYR A 231 -5.10 -22.65 -4.54
N LYS A 232 -4.31 -23.05 -5.53
CA LYS A 232 -3.61 -24.34 -5.61
C LYS A 232 -2.16 -24.13 -6.02
N ASN A 233 -1.34 -25.19 -5.90
CA ASN A 233 0.09 -25.19 -6.32
C ASN A 233 0.91 -24.04 -5.70
N LEU A 234 0.59 -23.65 -4.46
CA LEU A 234 1.23 -22.50 -3.81
C LEU A 234 2.72 -22.76 -3.51
N ASP A 235 3.14 -24.01 -3.32
CA ASP A 235 4.54 -24.38 -3.14
C ASP A 235 5.36 -24.12 -4.40
N ASP A 236 4.88 -24.55 -5.58
CA ASP A 236 5.53 -24.25 -6.87
C ASP A 236 5.59 -22.74 -7.12
N LEU A 237 4.56 -22.02 -6.76
CA LEU A 237 4.56 -20.55 -6.87
C LEU A 237 5.61 -19.92 -5.95
N LYS A 238 5.69 -20.36 -4.72
CA LYS A 238 6.65 -19.92 -3.69
C LYS A 238 8.09 -20.22 -4.12
N GLU A 239 8.38 -21.45 -4.53
CA GLU A 239 9.70 -21.87 -5.02
C GLU A 239 10.16 -20.96 -6.18
N LYS A 240 9.30 -20.74 -7.17
CA LYS A 240 9.61 -19.86 -8.31
C LYS A 240 9.80 -18.42 -7.91
N MET A 241 9.02 -17.91 -6.97
CA MET A 241 9.22 -16.57 -6.43
C MET A 241 10.60 -16.42 -5.80
N PHE A 242 10.98 -17.35 -4.94
CA PHE A 242 12.24 -17.25 -4.20
C PHE A 242 13.46 -17.74 -4.96
N SER A 243 13.31 -18.29 -6.17
CA SER A 243 14.45 -18.58 -7.05
C SER A 243 15.25 -17.32 -7.41
N CYS A 244 14.61 -16.17 -7.47
CA CYS A 244 15.26 -14.89 -7.78
C CYS A 244 14.86 -13.74 -6.82
N ALA A 245 14.46 -14.05 -5.59
CA ALA A 245 14.17 -13.03 -4.60
C ALA A 245 14.94 -13.27 -3.29
N PHE A 246 15.45 -12.18 -2.72
CA PHE A 246 15.98 -12.16 -1.36
C PHE A 246 14.85 -11.76 -0.41
N LYS A 247 14.57 -12.63 0.53
CA LYS A 247 13.68 -12.35 1.64
C LYS A 247 14.45 -12.34 2.94
N MET A 248 14.12 -11.43 3.79
CA MET A 248 14.55 -11.43 5.17
C MET A 248 13.45 -10.89 6.05
N ASP A 249 13.14 -11.63 7.09
CA ASP A 249 12.26 -11.20 8.14
C ASP A 249 12.91 -10.08 8.98
N SER A 250 12.10 -9.32 9.69
CA SER A 250 12.60 -8.18 10.48
C SER A 250 13.71 -8.61 11.45
N VAL A 251 14.84 -7.91 11.41
CA VAL A 251 15.97 -8.11 12.34
C VAL A 251 15.76 -7.38 13.66
N VAL A 252 14.81 -6.46 13.67
CA VAL A 252 14.48 -5.67 14.87
C VAL A 252 13.39 -6.39 15.63
N GLN A 253 13.73 -6.82 16.85
CA GLN A 253 12.69 -7.27 17.78
C GLN A 253 11.80 -6.07 18.11
N LEU A 254 10.58 -6.12 17.63
CA LEU A 254 9.56 -5.13 17.95
C LEU A 254 8.73 -5.64 19.14
N PRO A 255 8.18 -4.74 19.96
CA PRO A 255 7.24 -5.11 21.01
C PRO A 255 6.05 -5.89 20.44
N GLU A 256 5.35 -6.63 21.28
CA GLU A 256 4.16 -7.38 20.88
C GLU A 256 3.05 -6.46 20.35
N THR A 257 2.20 -7.03 19.49
CA THR A 257 1.01 -6.36 19.01
C THR A 257 -0.23 -7.15 19.38
N GLN A 258 -1.30 -6.43 19.73
CA GLN A 258 -2.60 -7.01 20.00
C GLN A 258 -3.64 -6.39 19.06
N ILE A 259 -4.52 -7.22 18.49
CA ILE A 259 -5.68 -6.76 17.73
C ILE A 259 -6.92 -7.16 18.51
N VAL A 260 -7.77 -6.19 18.82
CA VAL A 260 -9.00 -6.39 19.61
C VAL A 260 -10.19 -5.86 18.83
N ASP A 261 -11.23 -6.68 18.70
CA ASP A 261 -12.48 -6.30 18.08
C ASP A 261 -13.47 -5.75 19.11
N TYR A 262 -14.03 -4.59 18.82
CA TYR A 262 -15.08 -3.95 19.61
C TYR A 262 -16.40 -3.96 18.82
N PRO A 263 -17.20 -5.03 18.98
CA PRO A 263 -18.48 -5.15 18.30
C PRO A 263 -19.52 -4.25 18.93
N PHE A 264 -20.42 -3.71 18.10
CA PHE A 264 -21.64 -3.03 18.53
C PHE A 264 -22.80 -3.41 17.60
N TYR A 265 -24.00 -3.45 18.13
CA TYR A 265 -25.19 -3.68 17.31
C TYR A 265 -25.73 -2.38 16.73
N LEU A 266 -26.14 -2.44 15.48
CA LEU A 266 -26.87 -1.33 14.85
C LEU A 266 -28.15 -1.05 15.63
N ASP A 267 -28.55 0.21 15.78
CA ASP A 267 -29.85 0.56 16.32
C ASP A 267 -30.97 0.10 15.37
N ASN A 268 -32.20 -0.06 15.90
CA ASN A 268 -33.30 -0.67 15.18
C ASN A 268 -33.56 -0.01 13.81
N LYS A 269 -33.49 1.33 13.73
CA LYS A 269 -33.69 2.08 12.49
C LYS A 269 -32.59 1.77 11.48
N THR A 270 -31.36 1.85 11.91
CA THR A 270 -30.19 1.61 11.05
C THR A 270 -30.10 0.15 10.62
N ASP A 271 -30.48 -0.79 11.49
CA ASP A 271 -30.50 -2.22 11.19
C ASP A 271 -31.57 -2.58 10.15
N GLU A 272 -32.75 -1.93 10.21
CA GLU A 272 -33.79 -2.06 9.20
C GLU A 272 -33.30 -1.55 7.83
N LEU A 273 -32.72 -0.35 7.79
CA LEU A 273 -32.15 0.22 6.56
C LEU A 273 -31.04 -0.66 5.98
N TYR A 274 -30.23 -1.27 6.86
CA TYR A 274 -29.16 -2.18 6.46
C TYR A 274 -29.72 -3.48 5.85
N TYR A 275 -30.81 -4.00 6.42
CA TYR A 275 -31.52 -5.15 5.89
C TYR A 275 -32.09 -4.86 4.50
N GLN A 276 -32.83 -3.75 4.33
CA GLN A 276 -33.38 -3.32 3.04
C GLN A 276 -32.27 -3.20 1.98
N LEU A 277 -31.19 -2.50 2.29
CA LEU A 277 -30.05 -2.36 1.37
C LEU A 277 -29.40 -3.70 1.01
N SER A 278 -29.48 -4.68 1.92
CA SER A 278 -28.87 -6.00 1.71
C SER A 278 -29.73 -6.92 0.88
N THR A 279 -31.05 -6.80 0.95
CA THR A 279 -32.03 -7.65 0.27
C THR A 279 -32.51 -7.06 -1.05
N GLU A 280 -32.79 -5.75 -1.06
CA GLU A 280 -33.42 -5.06 -2.19
C GLU A 280 -32.42 -4.25 -3.02
N GLY A 281 -31.24 -3.96 -2.47
CA GLY A 281 -30.22 -3.12 -3.12
C GLY A 281 -30.59 -1.63 -3.17
N ALA A 282 -31.66 -1.24 -2.49
CA ALA A 282 -32.16 0.13 -2.46
C ALA A 282 -32.71 0.50 -1.06
N ILE A 283 -32.79 1.79 -0.78
CA ILE A 283 -33.44 2.37 0.40
C ILE A 283 -34.27 3.56 -0.06
N ILE A 284 -35.48 3.69 0.48
CA ILE A 284 -36.28 4.91 0.42
C ILE A 284 -36.23 5.55 1.81
N TYR A 285 -35.92 6.83 1.89
CA TYR A 285 -35.80 7.57 3.14
C TYR A 285 -36.43 8.95 3.05
N GLY A 286 -37.72 9.05 3.47
CA GLY A 286 -38.54 10.21 3.21
C GLY A 286 -38.82 10.36 1.72
N ASP A 287 -38.55 11.55 1.18
CA ASP A 287 -38.66 11.85 -0.25
C ASP A 287 -37.38 11.52 -1.04
N ASP A 288 -36.32 11.07 -0.37
CA ASP A 288 -35.03 10.74 -0.97
C ASP A 288 -34.85 9.23 -1.12
N PHE A 289 -33.92 8.83 -1.98
CA PHE A 289 -33.60 7.42 -2.19
C PHE A 289 -32.09 7.16 -2.31
N LEU A 290 -31.74 5.89 -2.15
CA LEU A 290 -30.40 5.37 -2.40
C LEU A 290 -30.55 4.05 -3.16
N THR A 291 -29.86 3.94 -4.29
CA THR A 291 -29.79 2.69 -5.05
C THR A 291 -28.36 2.20 -5.21
N THR A 292 -28.20 0.92 -5.46
CA THR A 292 -26.89 0.31 -5.73
C THR A 292 -26.87 -0.32 -7.12
N GLU A 293 -26.19 0.33 -8.05
CA GLU A 293 -26.10 -0.12 -9.45
C GLU A 293 -25.26 -1.39 -9.64
N ASN A 294 -24.32 -1.62 -8.74
CA ASN A 294 -23.38 -2.74 -8.83
C ASN A 294 -22.85 -3.17 -7.46
N VAL A 295 -22.18 -4.33 -7.43
CA VAL A 295 -21.63 -4.91 -6.19
C VAL A 295 -20.69 -3.95 -5.45
N LEU A 296 -19.87 -3.18 -6.16
CA LEU A 296 -18.93 -2.26 -5.53
C LEU A 296 -19.64 -1.09 -4.85
N SER A 297 -20.65 -0.52 -5.50
CA SER A 297 -21.49 0.55 -4.90
C SER A 297 -22.23 0.02 -3.67
N SER A 298 -22.79 -1.18 -3.72
CA SER A 298 -23.43 -1.84 -2.58
C SER A 298 -22.49 -1.97 -1.38
N ILE A 299 -21.28 -2.46 -1.60
CA ILE A 299 -20.25 -2.56 -0.55
C ILE A 299 -19.95 -1.20 0.09
N ILE A 300 -19.78 -0.16 -0.72
CA ILE A 300 -19.48 1.20 -0.24
C ILE A 300 -20.66 1.76 0.56
N ARG A 301 -21.90 1.61 0.05
CA ARG A 301 -23.11 2.10 0.73
C ARG A 301 -23.35 1.39 2.06
N LYS A 302 -23.17 0.08 2.12
CA LYS A 302 -23.25 -0.69 3.37
C LYS A 302 -22.22 -0.21 4.40
N GLN A 303 -20.96 0.07 4.00
CA GLN A 303 -19.96 0.63 4.90
C GLN A 303 -20.30 2.05 5.36
N GLN A 304 -20.89 2.88 4.51
CA GLN A 304 -21.37 4.20 4.89
C GLN A 304 -22.47 4.10 5.92
N LEU A 305 -23.41 3.19 5.74
CA LEU A 305 -24.51 2.95 6.67
C LEU A 305 -24.02 2.43 8.02
N THR A 306 -23.07 1.47 8.07
CA THR A 306 -22.45 1.04 9.33
C THR A 306 -21.65 2.15 10.00
N SER A 307 -21.15 3.14 9.27
CA SER A 307 -20.55 4.37 9.80
C SER A 307 -21.56 5.41 10.30
N GLY A 308 -22.86 5.15 10.12
CA GLY A 308 -23.96 5.96 10.64
C GLY A 308 -24.44 7.07 9.72
N TYR A 309 -24.26 6.95 8.40
CA TYR A 309 -24.76 7.92 7.43
C TYR A 309 -25.19 7.26 6.11
N LEU A 310 -26.16 7.90 5.45
CA LEU A 310 -26.60 7.57 4.09
C LEU A 310 -26.12 8.63 3.12
N HIS A 311 -25.89 8.22 1.90
CA HIS A 311 -25.66 9.10 0.76
C HIS A 311 -26.89 9.00 -0.12
N LEU A 312 -27.80 9.95 0.06
CA LEU A 312 -29.13 9.99 -0.57
C LEU A 312 -29.10 10.86 -1.83
N GLU A 313 -30.01 10.59 -2.73
CA GLU A 313 -30.28 11.36 -3.94
C GLU A 313 -31.75 11.77 -3.93
N ASN A 314 -32.05 13.02 -4.26
CA ASN A 314 -33.43 13.53 -4.41
C ASN A 314 -33.91 13.36 -5.86
N ASP A 315 -35.17 13.65 -6.12
CA ASP A 315 -35.79 13.55 -7.45
C ASP A 315 -35.13 14.45 -8.49
N ASP A 316 -34.46 15.53 -8.06
CA ASP A 316 -33.70 16.43 -8.94
C ASP A 316 -32.29 15.94 -9.27
N GLY A 317 -31.87 14.76 -8.73
CA GLY A 317 -30.55 14.17 -8.92
C GLY A 317 -29.46 14.81 -8.03
N GLU A 318 -29.82 15.64 -7.06
CA GLU A 318 -28.88 16.20 -6.11
C GLU A 318 -28.57 15.19 -5.00
N THR A 319 -27.31 15.09 -4.64
CA THR A 319 -26.86 14.12 -3.62
C THR A 319 -26.47 14.81 -2.32
N HIS A 320 -26.90 14.26 -1.19
CA HIS A 320 -26.52 14.75 0.13
C HIS A 320 -26.23 13.60 1.13
N LEU A 321 -25.65 13.95 2.27
CA LEU A 321 -25.28 12.99 3.32
C LEU A 321 -26.17 13.19 4.55
N GLU A 322 -27.01 12.19 4.81
CA GLU A 322 -27.89 12.17 5.98
C GLU A 322 -27.30 11.31 7.10
N ARG A 323 -27.37 11.80 8.34
CA ARG A 323 -26.95 11.03 9.52
C ARG A 323 -28.13 10.20 10.04
N VAL A 324 -27.92 8.90 10.11
CA VAL A 324 -28.94 7.95 10.59
C VAL A 324 -28.60 7.32 11.94
N SER A 325 -27.30 7.30 12.32
CA SER A 325 -26.88 6.71 13.60
C SER A 325 -25.66 7.42 14.20
N VAL A 326 -25.55 7.32 15.52
CA VAL A 326 -24.38 7.78 16.31
C VAL A 326 -23.68 6.64 17.04
N GLN A 327 -24.12 5.40 16.89
CA GLN A 327 -23.63 4.25 17.66
C GLN A 327 -22.11 4.07 17.54
N ARG A 328 -21.57 4.06 16.32
CA ARG A 328 -20.12 3.97 16.09
C ARG A 328 -19.33 5.09 16.77
N ARG A 329 -19.89 6.30 16.86
CA ARG A 329 -19.27 7.42 17.61
C ARG A 329 -19.26 7.16 19.11
N ASN A 330 -20.34 6.58 19.65
CA ASN A 330 -20.42 6.26 21.06
C ASN A 330 -19.35 5.21 21.45
N ILE A 331 -19.13 4.21 20.59
CA ILE A 331 -18.01 3.27 20.80
C ILE A 331 -16.66 3.98 20.75
N LEU A 332 -16.45 4.92 19.82
CA LEU A 332 -15.21 5.70 19.80
C LEU A 332 -15.03 6.53 21.09
N VAL A 333 -16.09 7.11 21.63
CA VAL A 333 -16.05 7.82 22.93
C VAL A 333 -15.58 6.87 24.04
N GLN A 334 -16.22 5.72 24.18
CA GLN A 334 -15.84 4.69 25.18
C GLN A 334 -14.36 4.30 25.06
N LEU A 335 -13.90 4.00 23.84
CA LEU A 335 -12.51 3.63 23.60
C LEU A 335 -11.53 4.76 23.96
N LEU A 336 -11.88 6.02 23.72
CA LEU A 336 -11.04 7.15 24.05
C LEU A 336 -11.08 7.49 25.55
N GLU A 337 -12.13 7.09 26.29
CA GLU A 337 -12.22 7.15 27.75
C GLU A 337 -11.35 6.10 28.42
N ASP A 338 -11.31 4.87 27.83
CA ASP A 338 -10.50 3.76 28.34
C ASP A 338 -8.98 3.96 28.13
N ILE A 339 -8.59 4.85 27.19
CA ILE A 339 -7.18 5.16 26.94
C ILE A 339 -6.69 6.23 27.92
N PRO A 340 -5.50 6.04 28.57
CA PRO A 340 -4.96 7.05 29.49
C PRO A 340 -4.90 8.44 28.90
N GLU A 341 -5.22 9.46 29.68
CA GLU A 341 -5.50 10.82 29.23
C GLU A 341 -4.37 11.47 28.40
N ASN A 342 -3.12 11.17 28.71
CA ASN A 342 -1.95 11.76 28.05
C ASN A 342 -1.39 10.89 26.90
N GLU A 343 -2.03 9.75 26.58
CA GLU A 343 -1.55 8.89 25.50
C GLU A 343 -1.97 9.43 24.13
N PRO A 344 -1.03 9.49 23.17
CA PRO A 344 -1.35 9.82 21.79
C PRO A 344 -2.12 8.67 21.13
N VAL A 345 -3.14 9.01 20.35
CA VAL A 345 -4.03 8.05 19.71
C VAL A 345 -4.07 8.30 18.21
N VAL A 346 -3.97 7.19 17.45
CA VAL A 346 -4.21 7.20 16.00
C VAL A 346 -5.58 6.60 15.73
N VAL A 347 -6.43 7.29 14.97
CA VAL A 347 -7.73 6.78 14.55
C VAL A 347 -7.77 6.68 13.03
N PHE A 348 -7.73 5.45 12.52
CA PHE A 348 -7.79 5.16 11.09
C PHE A 348 -9.23 5.17 10.58
N ALA A 349 -9.45 5.76 9.41
CA ALA A 349 -10.73 5.81 8.75
C ALA A 349 -10.64 5.66 7.24
N LYS A 350 -11.69 5.09 6.63
CA LYS A 350 -11.79 4.95 5.17
C LYS A 350 -12.34 6.21 4.51
N PHE A 351 -13.39 6.80 5.10
CA PHE A 351 -14.14 7.91 4.50
C PHE A 351 -13.80 9.26 5.13
N LYS A 352 -13.88 10.32 4.34
CA LYS A 352 -13.71 11.70 4.84
C LYS A 352 -14.76 12.09 5.89
N LYS A 353 -15.99 11.55 5.77
CA LYS A 353 -17.07 11.78 6.73
C LYS A 353 -16.77 11.13 8.09
N ASP A 354 -16.08 9.99 8.08
CA ASP A 354 -15.62 9.35 9.32
C ASP A 354 -14.61 10.24 10.05
N LEU A 355 -13.65 10.85 9.32
CA LEU A 355 -12.69 11.78 9.90
C LEU A 355 -13.38 12.99 10.54
N TYR A 356 -14.41 13.53 9.89
CA TYR A 356 -15.23 14.56 10.50
C TYR A 356 -15.92 14.08 11.79
N SER A 357 -16.41 12.85 11.81
CA SER A 357 -17.01 12.23 13.00
C SER A 357 -16.00 12.07 14.14
N ILE A 358 -14.79 11.62 13.82
CA ILE A 358 -13.68 11.47 14.77
C ILE A 358 -13.28 12.82 15.36
N ARG A 359 -13.14 13.86 14.51
CA ARG A 359 -12.85 15.23 14.96
C ARG A 359 -13.91 15.73 15.95
N LYS A 360 -15.20 15.56 15.63
CA LYS A 360 -16.30 15.97 16.50
C LYS A 360 -16.31 15.24 17.85
N VAL A 361 -15.95 13.97 17.87
CA VAL A 361 -15.79 13.21 19.11
C VAL A 361 -14.62 13.76 19.92
N ALA A 362 -13.45 13.92 19.31
CA ALA A 362 -12.27 14.46 20.01
C ALA A 362 -12.54 15.85 20.59
N GLU A 363 -13.09 16.78 19.80
CA GLU A 363 -13.46 18.13 20.24
C GLU A 363 -14.44 18.12 21.41
N ARG A 364 -15.50 17.27 21.35
CA ARG A 364 -16.48 17.14 22.44
C ARG A 364 -15.87 16.62 23.75
N MET A 365 -14.85 15.78 23.64
CA MET A 365 -14.12 15.23 24.79
C MET A 365 -12.99 16.17 25.27
N GLY A 366 -12.85 17.37 24.70
CA GLY A 366 -11.77 18.30 25.03
C GLY A 366 -10.38 17.85 24.57
N LYS A 367 -10.31 16.82 23.69
CA LYS A 367 -9.04 16.30 23.15
C LYS A 367 -8.63 17.07 21.91
N SER A 368 -7.37 17.51 21.84
CA SER A 368 -6.82 18.20 20.69
C SER A 368 -6.66 17.22 19.49
N TYR A 369 -7.00 17.70 18.29
CA TYR A 369 -7.11 16.88 17.08
C TYR A 369 -6.20 17.36 15.95
N SER A 370 -5.62 16.41 15.24
CA SER A 370 -4.91 16.56 13.97
C SER A 370 -5.51 15.65 12.92
N GLU A 371 -5.28 15.93 11.64
CA GLU A 371 -5.73 15.11 10.54
C GLU A 371 -4.62 14.86 9.51
N LEU A 372 -4.59 13.63 8.98
CA LEU A 372 -3.80 13.28 7.81
C LEU A 372 -4.70 12.63 6.76
N SER A 373 -5.05 13.40 5.74
CA SER A 373 -5.95 12.98 4.68
C SER A 373 -5.59 13.64 3.36
N GLY A 374 -6.39 13.39 2.31
CA GLY A 374 -6.24 14.10 1.03
C GLY A 374 -6.62 15.58 1.06
N ARG A 375 -7.23 16.07 2.15
CA ARG A 375 -7.67 17.47 2.31
C ARG A 375 -6.85 18.24 3.34
N GLU A 376 -6.24 17.58 4.31
CA GLU A 376 -5.55 18.20 5.43
C GLU A 376 -4.32 17.36 5.81
N ASP A 377 -3.21 18.02 6.15
CA ASP A 377 -1.99 17.38 6.64
C ASP A 377 -1.44 18.20 7.83
N THR A 378 -1.85 17.84 9.03
CA THR A 378 -1.36 18.40 10.29
C THR A 378 -0.57 17.37 11.11
N LEU A 379 0.02 16.37 10.42
CA LEU A 379 0.84 15.32 11.03
C LEU A 379 1.97 15.89 11.90
N GLN A 380 2.61 16.98 11.49
CA GLN A 380 3.74 17.57 12.21
C GLN A 380 3.34 18.12 13.59
N ASP A 381 2.14 18.65 13.75
CA ASP A 381 1.64 19.12 15.03
C ASP A 381 1.39 17.96 15.99
N TRP A 382 0.86 16.85 15.47
CA TRP A 382 0.70 15.64 16.27
C TRP A 382 2.06 15.04 16.65
N MET A 383 3.01 14.95 15.71
CA MET A 383 4.36 14.44 15.99
C MET A 383 5.11 15.26 17.07
N LYS A 384 4.92 16.57 17.08
CA LYS A 384 5.50 17.47 18.09
C LYS A 384 4.77 17.46 19.44
N GLY A 385 3.70 16.69 19.59
CA GLY A 385 2.93 16.58 20.84
C GLY A 385 1.93 17.71 21.07
N LYS A 386 1.67 18.57 20.08
CA LYS A 386 0.68 19.65 20.20
C LYS A 386 -0.76 19.13 20.22
N THR A 387 -1.01 17.97 19.62
CA THR A 387 -2.32 17.32 19.58
C THR A 387 -2.24 15.89 20.07
N GLN A 388 -3.35 15.39 20.65
CA GLN A 388 -3.42 14.07 21.24
C GLN A 388 -3.95 13.04 20.25
N VAL A 389 -5.06 13.33 19.57
CA VAL A 389 -5.72 12.43 18.61
C VAL A 389 -5.36 12.84 17.18
N ILE A 390 -4.98 11.87 16.35
CA ILE A 390 -4.85 12.09 14.92
C ILE A 390 -5.79 11.17 14.14
N GLY A 391 -6.64 11.76 13.31
CA GLY A 391 -7.43 11.02 12.30
C GLY A 391 -6.62 10.79 11.04
N VAL A 392 -6.50 9.53 10.60
CA VAL A 392 -5.70 9.17 9.43
C VAL A 392 -6.57 8.46 8.39
N GLN A 393 -6.68 9.03 7.20
CA GLN A 393 -7.34 8.33 6.09
C GLN A 393 -6.44 7.20 5.58
N ILE A 394 -6.94 5.95 5.67
CA ILE A 394 -6.16 4.74 5.37
C ILE A 394 -5.51 4.81 3.97
N THR A 395 -6.25 5.28 2.97
CA THR A 395 -5.78 5.31 1.57
C THR A 395 -4.80 6.45 1.27
N SER A 396 -4.92 7.60 1.93
CA SER A 396 -4.08 8.78 1.69
C SER A 396 -2.90 8.89 2.65
N GLY A 397 -3.01 8.31 3.84
CA GLY A 397 -1.97 8.30 4.88
C GLY A 397 -1.00 7.11 4.80
N ALA A 398 -1.22 6.16 3.86
CA ALA A 398 -0.57 4.85 3.91
C ALA A 398 0.93 4.84 3.56
N GLU A 399 1.51 5.88 2.92
CA GLU A 399 2.87 5.81 2.40
C GLU A 399 3.85 6.69 3.17
N SER A 400 4.93 6.08 3.69
CA SER A 400 6.14 6.74 4.23
C SER A 400 5.95 7.66 5.45
N ILE A 401 4.89 7.47 6.24
CA ILE A 401 4.69 8.21 7.50
C ILE A 401 5.13 7.39 8.71
N ASP A 402 5.51 8.09 9.78
CA ASP A 402 5.88 7.52 11.06
C ASP A 402 4.82 7.89 12.11
N LEU A 403 4.22 6.88 12.74
CA LEU A 403 3.23 7.05 13.80
C LEU A 403 3.64 6.30 15.08
N THR A 404 4.95 6.01 15.27
CA THR A 404 5.48 5.30 16.43
C THR A 404 5.28 6.03 17.76
N ARG A 405 4.89 7.31 17.73
CA ARG A 405 4.49 8.05 18.91
C ARG A 405 3.29 7.38 19.60
N ALA A 406 2.35 6.79 18.85
CA ALA A 406 1.19 6.10 19.41
C ALA A 406 1.44 4.60 19.64
N ARG A 407 0.82 4.08 20.71
CA ARG A 407 0.65 2.65 20.97
C ARG A 407 -0.82 2.21 20.95
N TYR A 408 -1.76 3.15 20.91
CA TYR A 408 -3.18 2.90 20.76
C TYR A 408 -3.65 3.36 19.38
N CYS A 409 -4.19 2.42 18.62
CA CYS A 409 -4.63 2.62 17.26
C CYS A 409 -6.05 2.12 17.10
N ILE A 410 -6.99 2.98 16.73
CA ILE A 410 -8.40 2.64 16.57
C ILE A 410 -8.73 2.62 15.08
N TYR A 411 -9.32 1.54 14.58
CA TYR A 411 -9.94 1.49 13.27
C TYR A 411 -11.41 1.86 13.40
N TYR A 412 -11.73 3.12 13.11
CA TYR A 412 -13.11 3.60 13.07
C TYR A 412 -13.88 2.96 11.92
N SER A 413 -13.26 2.84 10.75
CA SER A 413 -13.77 2.06 9.61
C SER A 413 -12.61 1.35 8.91
N LEU A 414 -12.88 0.15 8.37
CA LEU A 414 -11.89 -0.71 7.75
C LEU A 414 -11.87 -0.56 6.22
N THR A 415 -10.80 -1.03 5.59
CA THR A 415 -10.66 -1.15 4.15
C THR A 415 -10.63 -2.61 3.71
N HIS A 416 -11.13 -2.93 2.52
CA HIS A 416 -11.02 -4.26 1.91
C HIS A 416 -9.60 -4.59 1.40
N SER A 417 -8.73 -3.56 1.30
CA SER A 417 -7.37 -3.74 0.82
C SER A 417 -6.48 -4.24 1.96
N LEU A 418 -6.03 -5.48 1.85
CA LEU A 418 -5.07 -6.06 2.77
C LEU A 418 -3.76 -5.24 2.76
N ALA A 419 -3.31 -4.81 1.57
CA ALA A 419 -2.11 -3.99 1.45
C ALA A 419 -2.19 -2.70 2.27
N SER A 420 -3.31 -1.97 2.14
CA SER A 420 -3.52 -0.71 2.88
C SER A 420 -3.66 -0.96 4.38
N TYR A 421 -4.33 -2.04 4.77
CA TYR A 421 -4.48 -2.45 6.17
C TYR A 421 -3.11 -2.81 6.78
N GLU A 422 -2.35 -3.71 6.18
CA GLU A 422 -1.01 -4.12 6.62
C GLU A 422 -0.04 -2.93 6.68
N GLN A 423 -0.10 -2.03 5.69
CA GLN A 423 0.71 -0.81 5.72
C GLN A 423 0.32 0.09 6.89
N SER A 424 -0.96 0.22 7.22
CA SER A 424 -1.41 1.03 8.36
C SER A 424 -0.93 0.45 9.70
N LEU A 425 -0.95 -0.87 9.88
CA LEU A 425 -0.37 -1.54 11.06
C LEU A 425 1.13 -1.20 11.21
N LYS A 426 1.89 -1.30 10.11
CA LYS A 426 3.33 -1.02 10.07
C LYS A 426 3.70 0.47 10.21
N ARG A 427 2.74 1.40 10.42
CA ARG A 427 3.02 2.80 10.74
C ARG A 427 3.28 3.05 12.22
N CYS A 428 2.57 2.31 13.07
CA CYS A 428 2.74 2.40 14.52
C CYS A 428 3.70 1.31 15.03
N HIS A 429 3.67 0.11 14.43
CA HIS A 429 4.54 -1.01 14.76
C HIS A 429 5.71 -1.12 13.77
N ARG A 430 6.78 -0.39 14.04
CA ARG A 430 7.98 -0.33 13.22
C ARG A 430 9.23 0.00 14.06
N PRO A 431 10.46 -0.12 13.52
CA PRO A 431 11.67 0.31 14.22
C PRO A 431 11.55 1.72 14.79
N GLY A 432 11.77 1.87 16.09
CA GLY A 432 11.51 3.08 16.87
C GLY A 432 10.35 2.94 17.86
N GLN A 433 9.47 1.96 17.67
CA GLN A 433 8.46 1.62 18.67
C GLN A 433 9.09 0.78 19.80
N THR A 434 8.90 1.24 21.02
CA THR A 434 9.47 0.61 22.23
C THR A 434 8.39 0.01 23.15
N ARG A 435 7.11 0.23 22.84
CA ARG A 435 5.97 -0.18 23.66
C ARG A 435 5.04 -1.13 22.89
N PRO A 436 4.36 -2.09 23.53
CA PRO A 436 3.33 -2.91 22.89
C PRO A 436 2.27 -2.04 22.23
N VAL A 437 1.83 -2.43 21.02
CA VAL A 437 0.84 -1.68 20.25
C VAL A 437 -0.49 -2.42 20.24
N THR A 438 -1.55 -1.72 20.64
CA THR A 438 -2.92 -2.24 20.63
C THR A 438 -3.70 -1.62 19.45
N TYR A 439 -4.23 -2.48 18.59
CA TYR A 439 -5.12 -2.12 17.49
C TYR A 439 -6.55 -2.51 17.85
N MET A 440 -7.45 -1.55 17.89
CA MET A 440 -8.86 -1.70 18.26
C MET A 440 -9.71 -1.51 17.00
N ARG A 441 -10.52 -2.50 16.62
CA ARG A 441 -11.39 -2.43 15.44
C ARG A 441 -12.84 -2.29 15.87
N ILE A 442 -13.51 -1.22 15.45
CA ILE A 442 -14.95 -1.00 15.72
C ILE A 442 -15.75 -1.73 14.66
N ILE A 443 -16.54 -2.75 15.05
CA ILE A 443 -17.24 -3.67 14.15
C ILE A 443 -18.74 -3.59 14.37
N ALA A 444 -19.50 -3.15 13.37
CA ALA A 444 -20.94 -3.18 13.41
C ALA A 444 -21.47 -4.61 13.26
N ARG A 445 -22.53 -4.94 14.02
CA ARG A 445 -23.30 -6.20 13.92
C ARG A 445 -24.78 -5.88 13.68
N SER A 446 -25.47 -6.81 13.07
CA SER A 446 -26.92 -6.73 12.78
C SER A 446 -27.66 -7.87 13.49
N ASN A 447 -28.89 -7.60 13.88
CA ASN A 447 -29.82 -8.63 14.36
C ASN A 447 -30.67 -9.24 13.23
N ARG A 448 -30.64 -8.63 12.02
CA ARG A 448 -31.52 -8.96 10.89
C ARG A 448 -30.80 -9.71 9.78
N VAL A 449 -29.48 -9.51 9.62
CA VAL A 449 -28.66 -10.23 8.64
C VAL A 449 -27.61 -11.08 9.34
N LYS A 450 -27.16 -12.13 8.67
CA LYS A 450 -26.20 -13.08 9.25
C LYS A 450 -24.84 -12.44 9.53
N THR A 451 -24.35 -11.60 8.64
CA THR A 451 -23.10 -10.85 8.76
C THR A 451 -23.23 -9.47 8.18
N THR A 452 -22.60 -8.49 8.79
CA THR A 452 -22.47 -7.15 8.22
C THR A 452 -21.26 -7.05 7.31
N ILE A 453 -21.19 -5.95 6.56
CA ILE A 453 -20.03 -5.66 5.72
C ILE A 453 -18.74 -5.49 6.53
N ASP A 454 -18.81 -5.05 7.78
CA ASP A 454 -17.63 -4.91 8.65
C ASP A 454 -17.07 -6.30 9.01
N GLU A 455 -17.95 -7.23 9.39
CA GLU A 455 -17.58 -8.62 9.67
C GLU A 455 -17.03 -9.32 8.42
N ASP A 456 -17.64 -9.10 7.27
CA ASP A 456 -17.17 -9.64 5.98
C ASP A 456 -15.78 -9.10 5.61
N ILE A 457 -15.50 -7.81 5.89
CA ILE A 457 -14.18 -7.21 5.67
C ILE A 457 -13.14 -7.87 6.58
N VAL A 458 -13.42 -8.01 7.88
CA VAL A 458 -12.51 -8.67 8.82
C VAL A 458 -12.21 -10.09 8.36
N TYR A 459 -13.23 -10.87 8.06
CA TYR A 459 -13.07 -12.23 7.55
C TYR A 459 -12.20 -12.29 6.28
N CYS A 460 -12.45 -11.38 5.32
CA CYS A 460 -11.67 -11.31 4.10
C CYS A 460 -10.21 -10.91 4.34
N LEU A 461 -9.96 -9.95 5.24
CA LEU A 461 -8.61 -9.52 5.58
C LEU A 461 -7.81 -10.64 6.24
N ASP A 462 -8.39 -11.32 7.24
CA ASP A 462 -7.73 -12.41 7.96
C ASP A 462 -7.43 -13.58 7.02
N ARG A 463 -8.35 -13.92 6.11
CA ARG A 463 -8.15 -14.97 5.12
C ARG A 463 -7.08 -14.63 4.07
N LYS A 464 -7.11 -13.43 3.53
CA LYS A 464 -6.07 -12.95 2.60
C LYS A 464 -4.71 -12.94 3.29
N LYS A 465 -4.65 -12.50 4.54
CA LYS A 465 -3.44 -12.47 5.36
C LYS A 465 -2.84 -13.86 5.50
N SER A 466 -3.64 -14.88 5.85
CA SER A 466 -3.17 -16.27 5.99
C SER A 466 -2.52 -16.81 4.71
N VAL A 467 -3.10 -16.52 3.54
CA VAL A 467 -2.54 -16.94 2.24
C VAL A 467 -1.24 -16.19 1.94
N VAL A 468 -1.19 -14.88 2.21
CA VAL A 468 0.03 -14.07 1.98
C VAL A 468 1.15 -14.50 2.93
N GLU A 469 0.84 -14.74 4.20
CA GLU A 469 1.81 -15.24 5.19
C GLU A 469 2.38 -16.59 4.77
N TYR A 470 1.53 -17.52 4.31
CA TYR A 470 1.97 -18.82 3.79
C TYR A 470 2.98 -18.65 2.64
N LEU A 471 2.67 -17.82 1.64
CA LEU A 471 3.57 -17.55 0.52
C LEU A 471 4.87 -16.88 0.95
N MET A 472 4.82 -16.03 1.98
CA MET A 472 5.98 -15.27 2.44
C MET A 472 6.78 -16.00 3.51
N LYS A 473 6.28 -17.10 4.09
CA LYS A 473 7.04 -17.91 5.05
C LYS A 473 8.18 -18.63 4.30
N LYS A 474 9.42 -18.38 4.71
CA LYS A 474 10.59 -19.10 4.24
C LYS A 474 10.75 -20.37 5.09
N ASP A 475 10.91 -21.51 4.44
CA ASP A 475 11.27 -22.74 5.12
C ASP A 475 12.70 -22.67 5.63
#